data_1c122678cba8324d6002ba2225e647c4
#
_entry.id   1c122678cba8324d6002ba2225e647c4
#
_cell.length_a   1.000
_cell.length_b   1.000
_cell.length_c   1.000
_cell.angle_alpha   90.00
_cell.angle_beta   90.00
_cell.angle_gamma   90.00
#
_symmetry.space_group_name_H-M   'P 1'
#
loop_
_entity.id
_entity.type
_entity.pdbx_description
1 polymer ?
#
loop_
_entity_poly.entity_id
_entity_poly.type
_entity_poly.pdbx_seq_one_letter_code
_entity_poly.pdbx_strand_id
1 'polypeptide(L)'
;MIERIRELAAEMKPAMIDLAQRLIRTPSLSGQEKDVADLILAELEKLGYDDVFRDPWGSVCGIIHGTEPGPAIMYNGHMDHVDIGDPSEWHGYNPYGGVIDIDEMYNEAGDALEKTEVIHGRAAADTKSGIACQIYSGAILAQLKKEGIGFKGDYMVSFVVMEEPAEQIGIIGLIDNEFPKRGLHVDGVVSCEATALKI
;
A
#
# COMPACT_ATOMS: atom_id res chain seq x y z
N MET A 1 -2.80 -20.35 13.11
CA MET A 1 -2.58 -18.96 12.63
C MET A 1 -2.05 -18.91 11.20
N ILE A 2 -0.85 -19.42 10.89
CA ILE A 2 -0.23 -19.29 9.54
C ILE A 2 -1.14 -19.83 8.42
N GLU A 3 -1.72 -21.02 8.58
CA GLU A 3 -2.64 -21.57 7.56
C GLU A 3 -3.87 -20.68 7.36
N ARG A 4 -4.43 -20.12 8.45
CA ARG A 4 -5.57 -19.21 8.33
C ARG A 4 -5.22 -17.89 7.63
N ILE A 5 -4.00 -17.39 7.84
CA ILE A 5 -3.48 -16.23 7.09
C ILE A 5 -3.43 -16.54 5.58
N ARG A 6 -2.91 -17.72 5.20
CA ARG A 6 -2.85 -18.12 3.79
C ARG A 6 -4.22 -18.26 3.15
N GLU A 7 -5.17 -18.85 3.87
CA GLU A 7 -6.56 -18.96 3.41
C GLU A 7 -7.17 -17.57 3.19
N LEU A 8 -7.07 -16.68 4.17
CA LEU A 8 -7.58 -15.30 4.06
C LEU A 8 -6.89 -14.52 2.94
N ALA A 9 -5.59 -14.69 2.75
CA ALA A 9 -4.87 -14.06 1.65
C ALA A 9 -5.40 -14.54 0.29
N ALA A 10 -5.69 -15.84 0.14
CA ALA A 10 -6.28 -16.39 -1.08
C ALA A 10 -7.72 -15.90 -1.29
N GLU A 11 -8.54 -15.87 -0.24
CA GLU A 11 -9.90 -15.37 -0.27
C GLU A 11 -9.97 -13.87 -0.66
N MET A 12 -9.04 -13.06 -0.14
CA MET A 12 -9.02 -11.60 -0.34
C MET A 12 -8.26 -11.17 -1.61
N LYS A 13 -7.48 -12.05 -2.23
CA LYS A 13 -6.67 -11.74 -3.43
C LYS A 13 -7.44 -11.01 -4.54
N PRO A 14 -8.67 -11.44 -4.94
CA PRO A 14 -9.39 -10.73 -6.00
C PRO A 14 -9.73 -9.27 -5.63
N ALA A 15 -10.11 -9.02 -4.38
CA ALA A 15 -10.44 -7.69 -3.90
C ALA A 15 -9.18 -6.80 -3.76
N MET A 16 -8.04 -7.38 -3.36
CA MET A 16 -6.75 -6.70 -3.34
C MET A 16 -6.32 -6.27 -4.75
N ILE A 17 -6.47 -7.14 -5.76
CA ILE A 17 -6.18 -6.83 -7.16
C ILE A 17 -7.10 -5.71 -7.67
N ASP A 18 -8.41 -5.77 -7.35
CA ASP A 18 -9.34 -4.69 -7.70
C ASP A 18 -8.92 -3.35 -7.09
N LEU A 19 -8.48 -3.36 -5.82
CA LEU A 19 -7.96 -2.14 -5.19
C LEU A 19 -6.74 -1.62 -5.94
N ALA A 20 -5.76 -2.46 -6.26
CA ALA A 20 -4.57 -2.06 -7.02
C ALA A 20 -4.96 -1.41 -8.36
N GLN A 21 -5.90 -2.02 -9.11
CA GLN A 21 -6.40 -1.44 -10.35
C GLN A 21 -7.10 -0.08 -10.14
N ARG A 22 -7.91 0.07 -9.10
CA ARG A 22 -8.56 1.35 -8.77
C ARG A 22 -7.54 2.43 -8.40
N LEU A 23 -6.51 2.09 -7.63
CA LEU A 23 -5.43 3.01 -7.28
C LEU A 23 -4.67 3.49 -8.53
N ILE A 24 -4.34 2.57 -9.45
CA ILE A 24 -3.68 2.91 -10.72
C ILE A 24 -4.56 3.80 -11.59
N ARG A 25 -5.87 3.54 -11.64
CA ARG A 25 -6.85 4.34 -12.40
C ARG A 25 -7.12 5.71 -11.79
N THR A 26 -6.59 5.99 -10.62
CA THR A 26 -6.69 7.29 -9.94
C THR A 26 -5.33 7.99 -10.04
N PRO A 27 -5.10 8.89 -11.03
CA PRO A 27 -3.86 9.62 -11.16
C PRO A 27 -3.57 10.47 -9.91
N SER A 28 -2.31 10.53 -9.52
CA SER A 28 -1.87 11.23 -8.32
C SER A 28 -0.44 11.74 -8.48
N LEU A 29 -0.23 12.70 -9.37
CA LEU A 29 1.05 13.40 -9.46
C LEU A 29 1.36 14.06 -8.11
N SER A 30 2.65 14.23 -7.79
CA SER A 30 3.09 14.87 -6.54
C SER A 30 2.38 16.21 -6.33
N GLY A 31 1.76 16.38 -5.16
CA GLY A 31 0.88 17.51 -4.82
C GLY A 31 -0.57 17.40 -5.31
N GLN A 32 -0.96 16.30 -5.96
CA GLN A 32 -2.31 16.05 -6.47
C GLN A 32 -2.90 14.71 -5.96
N GLU A 33 -2.49 14.25 -4.78
CA GLU A 33 -2.81 12.94 -4.23
C GLU A 33 -4.20 12.85 -3.59
N LYS A 34 -4.97 13.94 -3.57
CA LYS A 34 -6.24 14.01 -2.84
C LYS A 34 -7.19 12.85 -3.16
N ASP A 35 -7.40 12.55 -4.44
CA ASP A 35 -8.41 11.58 -4.86
C ASP A 35 -7.99 10.14 -4.53
N VAL A 36 -6.70 9.81 -4.68
CA VAL A 36 -6.18 8.50 -4.28
C VAL A 36 -6.18 8.36 -2.76
N ALA A 37 -5.90 9.43 -2.02
CA ALA A 37 -5.98 9.44 -0.57
C ALA A 37 -7.41 9.24 -0.06
N ASP A 38 -8.41 9.86 -0.71
CA ASP A 38 -9.84 9.64 -0.40
C ASP A 38 -10.24 8.17 -0.63
N LEU A 39 -9.77 7.57 -1.73
CA LEU A 39 -10.02 6.17 -2.04
C LEU A 39 -9.40 5.24 -0.99
N ILE A 40 -8.15 5.47 -0.61
CA ILE A 40 -7.44 4.67 0.41
C ILE A 40 -8.15 4.78 1.76
N LEU A 41 -8.48 6.00 2.19
CA LEU A 41 -9.16 6.25 3.46
C LEU A 41 -10.47 5.47 3.55
N ALA A 42 -11.29 5.55 2.51
CA ALA A 42 -12.56 4.81 2.44
C ALA A 42 -12.36 3.28 2.45
N GLU A 43 -11.30 2.77 1.82
CA GLU A 43 -11.02 1.33 1.82
C GLU A 43 -10.55 0.85 3.19
N LEU A 44 -9.69 1.61 3.91
CA LEU A 44 -9.26 1.28 5.28
C LEU A 44 -10.46 1.21 6.24
N GLU A 45 -11.35 2.21 6.19
CA GLU A 45 -12.59 2.23 6.99
C GLU A 45 -13.48 1.03 6.70
N LYS A 46 -13.72 0.73 5.42
CA LYS A 46 -14.51 -0.42 4.96
C LYS A 46 -13.95 -1.76 5.44
N LEU A 47 -12.63 -1.90 5.45
CA LEU A 47 -11.94 -3.13 5.86
C LEU A 47 -11.86 -3.30 7.38
N GLY A 48 -12.23 -2.26 8.15
CA GLY A 48 -12.36 -2.32 9.60
C GLY A 48 -11.03 -2.14 10.32
N TYR A 49 -10.20 -1.23 9.83
CA TYR A 49 -9.09 -0.70 10.61
C TYR A 49 -9.62 -0.01 11.87
N ASP A 50 -8.94 -0.20 12.99
CA ASP A 50 -9.37 0.32 14.30
C ASP A 50 -9.27 1.84 14.35
N ASP A 51 -8.17 2.41 13.82
CA ASP A 51 -7.97 3.84 13.66
C ASP A 51 -7.60 4.17 12.21
N VAL A 52 -8.25 5.19 11.65
CA VAL A 52 -7.97 5.71 10.31
C VAL A 52 -7.94 7.23 10.35
N PHE A 53 -6.92 7.85 9.77
CA PHE A 53 -6.86 9.29 9.70
C PHE A 53 -6.07 9.79 8.49
N ARG A 54 -6.35 11.03 8.10
CA ARG A 54 -5.54 11.82 7.18
C ARG A 54 -4.84 12.93 7.93
N ASP A 55 -3.58 13.15 7.65
CA ASP A 55 -2.84 14.26 8.22
C ASP A 55 -3.07 15.59 7.46
N PRO A 56 -2.61 16.75 7.98
CA PRO A 56 -2.77 18.05 7.32
C PRO A 56 -2.04 18.18 5.97
N TRP A 57 -1.05 17.33 5.67
CA TRP A 57 -0.33 17.32 4.38
C TRP A 57 -1.01 16.42 3.34
N GLY A 58 -1.93 15.56 3.76
CA GLY A 58 -2.70 14.68 2.88
C GLY A 58 -2.34 13.21 3.00
N SER A 59 -1.32 12.83 3.78
CA SER A 59 -0.94 11.44 4.01
C SER A 59 -2.02 10.69 4.79
N VAL A 60 -2.23 9.42 4.46
CA VAL A 60 -3.25 8.56 5.08
C VAL A 60 -2.60 7.49 5.93
N CYS A 61 -3.12 7.30 7.14
CA CYS A 61 -2.67 6.24 8.05
C CYS A 61 -3.84 5.36 8.48
N GLY A 62 -3.54 4.09 8.71
CA GLY A 62 -4.46 3.12 9.29
C GLY A 62 -3.76 2.25 10.32
N ILE A 63 -4.47 1.86 11.38
CA ILE A 63 -3.93 1.05 12.47
C ILE A 63 -4.86 -0.11 12.77
N ILE A 64 -4.31 -1.29 12.91
CA ILE A 64 -4.95 -2.45 13.52
C ILE A 64 -4.23 -2.75 14.82
N HIS A 65 -4.91 -2.55 15.95
CA HIS A 65 -4.35 -2.83 17.25
C HIS A 65 -4.31 -4.33 17.54
N GLY A 66 -3.18 -4.81 18.03
CA GLY A 66 -3.08 -6.16 18.55
C GLY A 66 -3.93 -6.38 19.79
N THR A 67 -4.12 -7.62 20.16
CA THR A 67 -4.88 -8.02 21.36
C THR A 67 -4.01 -8.07 22.62
N GLU A 68 -2.70 -7.99 22.47
CA GLU A 68 -1.70 -8.00 23.54
C GLU A 68 -0.63 -6.94 23.26
N PRO A 69 0.00 -6.38 24.30
CA PRO A 69 1.12 -5.46 24.13
C PRO A 69 2.26 -6.09 23.30
N GLY A 70 2.87 -5.28 22.44
CA GLY A 70 3.98 -5.67 21.59
C GLY A 70 4.49 -4.50 20.75
N PRO A 71 5.43 -4.73 19.82
CA PRO A 71 5.97 -3.67 18.99
C PRO A 71 4.94 -3.16 17.99
N ALA A 72 5.01 -1.87 17.67
CA ALA A 72 4.27 -1.25 16.59
C ALA A 72 5.13 -1.27 15.30
N ILE A 73 4.66 -1.97 14.29
CA ILE A 73 5.35 -2.07 13.00
C ILE A 73 4.55 -1.31 11.95
N MET A 74 5.20 -0.34 11.33
CA MET A 74 4.60 0.47 10.27
C MET A 74 5.06 0.02 8.88
N TYR A 75 4.10 -0.22 8.02
CA TYR A 75 4.33 -0.42 6.59
C TYR A 75 4.08 0.89 5.87
N ASN A 76 5.10 1.36 5.16
CA ASN A 76 5.08 2.64 4.47
C ASN A 76 5.09 2.46 2.96
N GLY A 77 4.37 3.33 2.26
CA GLY A 77 4.40 3.50 0.81
C GLY A 77 3.99 4.92 0.47
N HIS A 78 4.18 5.35 -0.78
CA HIS A 78 3.79 6.67 -1.25
C HIS A 78 2.63 6.61 -2.23
N MET A 79 1.82 7.68 -2.25
CA MET A 79 0.63 7.76 -3.07
C MET A 79 0.85 8.48 -4.40
N ASP A 80 1.88 9.31 -4.46
CA ASP A 80 2.23 10.04 -5.68
C ASP A 80 2.97 9.17 -6.70
N HIS A 81 3.14 9.70 -7.88
CA HIS A 81 3.89 9.08 -8.97
C HIS A 81 4.44 10.16 -9.90
N VAL A 82 5.51 9.83 -10.62
CA VAL A 82 6.06 10.66 -11.68
C VAL A 82 5.14 10.71 -12.90
N ASP A 83 5.37 11.65 -13.80
CA ASP A 83 4.65 11.79 -15.07
C ASP A 83 4.71 10.50 -15.91
N ILE A 84 3.74 10.33 -16.80
CA ILE A 84 3.69 9.17 -17.70
C ILE A 84 4.85 9.12 -18.70
N GLY A 85 5.54 10.23 -18.92
CA GLY A 85 6.59 10.35 -19.91
C GLY A 85 6.07 10.34 -21.35
N ASP A 86 6.84 9.77 -22.27
CA ASP A 86 6.44 9.66 -23.68
C ASP A 86 5.31 8.63 -23.85
N PRO A 87 4.13 9.01 -24.38
CA PRO A 87 3.03 8.08 -24.59
C PRO A 87 3.38 6.89 -25.52
N SER A 88 4.37 7.02 -26.40
CA SER A 88 4.79 5.94 -27.31
C SER A 88 5.46 4.76 -26.56
N GLU A 89 6.05 5.01 -25.42
CA GLU A 89 6.70 3.99 -24.58
C GLU A 89 5.71 3.04 -23.89
N TRP A 90 4.42 3.38 -23.93
CA TRP A 90 3.38 2.54 -23.30
C TRP A 90 2.87 1.42 -24.20
N HIS A 91 3.41 1.25 -25.40
CA HIS A 91 3.10 0.14 -26.31
C HIS A 91 1.60 -0.13 -26.53
N GLY A 92 0.79 0.92 -26.50
CA GLY A 92 -0.66 0.85 -26.67
C GLY A 92 -1.48 0.69 -25.39
N TYR A 93 -0.85 0.50 -24.25
CA TYR A 93 -1.53 0.52 -22.96
C TYR A 93 -1.88 1.95 -22.54
N ASN A 94 -3.04 2.12 -21.91
CA ASN A 94 -3.34 3.37 -21.20
C ASN A 94 -2.53 3.40 -19.89
N PRO A 95 -1.68 4.42 -19.66
CA PRO A 95 -0.90 4.54 -18.42
C PRO A 95 -1.74 4.45 -17.13
N TYR A 96 -2.98 4.85 -17.19
CA TYR A 96 -3.92 4.77 -16.06
C TYR A 96 -5.02 3.71 -16.29
N GLY A 97 -4.75 2.71 -17.11
CA GLY A 97 -5.72 1.65 -17.41
C GLY A 97 -5.84 0.60 -16.33
N GLY A 98 -4.77 0.29 -15.64
CA GLY A 98 -4.72 -0.81 -14.68
C GLY A 98 -5.15 -2.13 -15.32
N VAL A 99 -4.70 -2.37 -16.56
CA VAL A 99 -5.06 -3.56 -17.35
C VAL A 99 -4.26 -4.76 -16.86
N ILE A 100 -4.92 -5.90 -16.70
CA ILE A 100 -4.25 -7.18 -16.43
C ILE A 100 -4.08 -7.91 -17.75
N ASP A 101 -2.84 -8.29 -18.05
CA ASP A 101 -2.48 -9.08 -19.23
C ASP A 101 -1.34 -10.06 -18.90
N ILE A 102 -1.04 -10.95 -19.82
CA ILE A 102 0.09 -11.88 -19.69
C ILE A 102 1.33 -11.23 -20.28
N ASP A 103 2.34 -11.04 -19.44
CA ASP A 103 3.64 -10.49 -19.85
C ASP A 103 4.79 -11.23 -19.18
N GLU A 104 6.02 -10.91 -19.56
CA GLU A 104 7.22 -11.51 -19.00
C GLU A 104 7.69 -10.71 -17.78
N MET A 105 7.72 -11.36 -16.64
CA MET A 105 8.24 -10.81 -15.39
C MET A 105 9.27 -11.75 -14.79
N TYR A 106 10.18 -11.21 -13.98
CA TYR A 106 11.06 -12.05 -13.19
C TYR A 106 10.25 -12.91 -12.22
N ASN A 107 10.64 -14.19 -12.12
CA ASN A 107 10.08 -15.10 -11.13
C ASN A 107 10.41 -14.65 -9.69
N GLU A 108 9.84 -15.34 -8.69
CA GLU A 108 10.06 -15.02 -7.27
C GLU A 108 11.54 -15.05 -6.85
N ALA A 109 12.37 -15.86 -7.51
CA ALA A 109 13.81 -15.92 -7.25
C ALA A 109 14.59 -14.78 -7.92
N GLY A 110 13.97 -14.06 -8.86
CA GLY A 110 14.61 -12.97 -9.59
C GLY A 110 15.69 -13.42 -10.59
N ASP A 111 15.71 -14.69 -10.96
CA ASP A 111 16.76 -15.31 -11.80
C ASP A 111 16.30 -15.70 -13.21
N ALA A 112 14.98 -15.75 -13.46
CA ALA A 112 14.41 -16.09 -14.77
C ALA A 112 13.18 -15.23 -15.07
N LEU A 113 12.96 -14.94 -16.37
CA LEU A 113 11.72 -14.35 -16.87
C LEU A 113 10.68 -15.45 -17.10
N GLU A 114 9.49 -15.24 -16.59
CA GLU A 114 8.35 -16.14 -16.75
C GLU A 114 7.12 -15.36 -17.21
N LYS A 115 6.28 -16.01 -18.02
CA LYS A 115 4.99 -15.43 -18.41
C LYS A 115 4.00 -15.55 -17.27
N THR A 116 3.49 -14.42 -16.83
CA THR A 116 2.54 -14.33 -15.73
C THR A 116 1.54 -13.19 -15.95
N GLU A 117 0.48 -13.17 -15.15
CA GLU A 117 -0.43 -12.04 -15.10
C GLU A 117 0.26 -10.83 -14.49
N VAL A 118 0.22 -9.70 -15.20
CA VAL A 118 0.81 -8.42 -14.80
C VAL A 118 -0.24 -7.32 -14.86
N ILE A 119 -0.20 -6.40 -13.92
CA ILE A 119 -1.01 -5.18 -13.96
C ILE A 119 -0.19 -4.08 -14.65
N HIS A 120 -0.60 -3.65 -15.83
CA HIS A 120 0.02 -2.56 -16.56
C HIS A 120 -0.52 -1.21 -16.09
N GLY A 121 0.39 -0.28 -15.81
CA GLY A 121 0.02 1.09 -15.49
C GLY A 121 1.10 1.89 -14.78
N ARG A 122 0.99 3.22 -14.85
CA ARG A 122 1.83 4.13 -14.07
C ARG A 122 1.56 3.91 -12.58
N ALA A 123 2.60 3.91 -11.78
CA ALA A 123 2.55 3.60 -10.36
C ALA A 123 2.19 2.14 -10.01
N ALA A 124 2.08 1.22 -10.97
CA ALA A 124 1.75 -0.18 -10.67
C ALA A 124 2.83 -0.83 -9.80
N ALA A 125 4.10 -0.69 -10.16
CA ALA A 125 5.23 -1.21 -9.38
C ALA A 125 5.66 -0.24 -8.28
N ASP A 126 5.58 1.04 -8.54
CA ASP A 126 6.09 2.12 -7.69
C ASP A 126 4.96 3.12 -7.37
N THR A 127 4.20 2.99 -6.21
CA THR A 127 4.18 1.77 -5.37
C THR A 127 2.74 1.30 -5.10
N LYS A 128 1.75 1.65 -5.95
CA LYS A 128 0.31 1.44 -5.68
C LYS A 128 -0.09 -0.02 -5.49
N SER A 129 0.57 -0.96 -6.16
CA SER A 129 0.32 -2.38 -5.89
C SER A 129 0.81 -2.79 -4.50
N GLY A 130 1.94 -2.23 -4.06
CA GLY A 130 2.43 -2.41 -2.70
C GLY A 130 1.47 -1.85 -1.66
N ILE A 131 0.88 -0.67 -1.90
CA ILE A 131 -0.17 -0.09 -1.05
C ILE A 131 -1.34 -1.06 -0.91
N ALA A 132 -1.83 -1.63 -2.01
CA ALA A 132 -2.93 -2.60 -1.97
C ALA A 132 -2.56 -3.84 -1.13
N CYS A 133 -1.35 -4.37 -1.28
CA CYS A 133 -0.86 -5.49 -0.49
C CYS A 133 -0.81 -5.15 1.01
N GLN A 134 -0.31 -3.97 1.37
CA GLN A 134 -0.22 -3.51 2.77
C GLN A 134 -1.63 -3.35 3.37
N ILE A 135 -2.56 -2.73 2.65
CA ILE A 135 -3.95 -2.56 3.11
C ILE A 135 -4.60 -3.92 3.39
N TYR A 136 -4.47 -4.88 2.49
CA TYR A 136 -5.08 -6.20 2.67
C TYR A 136 -4.34 -7.08 3.69
N SER A 137 -3.06 -6.85 3.94
CA SER A 137 -2.35 -7.47 5.06
C SER A 137 -2.98 -7.07 6.41
N GLY A 138 -3.30 -5.80 6.60
CA GLY A 138 -4.05 -5.33 7.77
C GLY A 138 -5.47 -5.88 7.83
N ALA A 139 -6.17 -5.97 6.69
CA ALA A 139 -7.50 -6.56 6.62
C ALA A 139 -7.52 -8.03 7.08
N ILE A 140 -6.48 -8.80 6.75
CA ILE A 140 -6.30 -10.16 7.26
C ILE A 140 -6.18 -10.16 8.78
N LEU A 141 -5.39 -9.25 9.35
CA LEU A 141 -5.25 -9.13 10.81
C LEU A 141 -6.57 -8.71 11.48
N ALA A 142 -7.30 -7.77 10.88
CA ALA A 142 -8.62 -7.40 11.36
C ALA A 142 -9.61 -8.58 11.35
N GLN A 143 -9.56 -9.41 10.32
CA GLN A 143 -10.38 -10.61 10.22
C GLN A 143 -9.99 -11.67 11.26
N LEU A 144 -8.70 -11.91 11.49
CA LEU A 144 -8.21 -12.81 12.54
C LEU A 144 -8.71 -12.37 13.92
N LYS A 145 -8.68 -11.07 14.23
CA LYS A 145 -9.25 -10.54 15.48
C LYS A 145 -10.73 -10.88 15.62
N LYS A 146 -11.53 -10.72 14.55
CA LYS A 146 -12.96 -11.07 14.55
C LYS A 146 -13.19 -12.57 14.79
N GLU A 147 -12.26 -13.41 14.36
CA GLU A 147 -12.28 -14.86 14.58
C GLU A 147 -11.75 -15.27 15.95
N GLY A 148 -11.34 -14.30 16.79
CA GLY A 148 -10.78 -14.56 18.13
C GLY A 148 -9.31 -14.99 18.11
N ILE A 149 -8.62 -14.82 16.99
CA ILE A 149 -7.18 -15.11 16.87
C ILE A 149 -6.40 -13.81 17.09
N GLY A 150 -5.84 -13.67 18.27
CA GLY A 150 -5.07 -12.48 18.66
C GLY A 150 -3.64 -12.47 18.14
N PHE A 151 -3.05 -11.28 18.13
CA PHE A 151 -1.63 -11.05 17.85
C PHE A 151 -1.09 -9.93 18.77
N LYS A 152 0.24 -9.79 18.82
CA LYS A 152 0.91 -8.82 19.70
C LYS A 152 1.33 -7.58 18.91
N GLY A 153 1.21 -6.42 19.57
CA GLY A 153 1.63 -5.14 19.02
C GLY A 153 0.69 -4.62 17.95
N ASP A 154 1.04 -3.52 17.31
CA ASP A 154 0.20 -2.83 16.34
C ASP A 154 0.72 -3.01 14.92
N TYR A 155 -0.20 -3.25 13.99
CA TYR A 155 0.04 -3.16 12.56
C TYR A 155 -0.39 -1.78 12.08
N MET A 156 0.55 -1.01 11.56
CA MET A 156 0.29 0.33 11.06
C MET A 156 0.58 0.39 9.55
N VAL A 157 -0.20 1.17 8.83
CA VAL A 157 0.11 1.56 7.44
C VAL A 157 0.18 3.07 7.36
N SER A 158 1.11 3.58 6.55
CA SER A 158 1.20 5.00 6.21
C SER A 158 1.42 5.15 4.71
N PHE A 159 0.55 5.90 4.07
CA PHE A 159 0.62 6.20 2.65
C PHE A 159 0.86 7.70 2.50
N VAL A 160 2.09 8.04 2.16
CA VAL A 160 2.58 9.42 2.21
C VAL A 160 2.40 10.14 0.89
N VAL A 161 2.40 11.47 0.96
CA VAL A 161 2.39 12.38 -0.20
C VAL A 161 3.81 12.86 -0.50
N MET A 162 4.05 13.34 -1.73
CA MET A 162 5.27 14.07 -2.12
C MET A 162 6.56 13.29 -1.86
N GLU A 163 6.60 12.01 -2.21
CA GLU A 163 7.81 11.19 -2.11
C GLU A 163 8.73 11.40 -3.34
N GLU A 164 8.16 11.33 -4.54
CA GLU A 164 8.87 11.33 -5.83
C GLU A 164 9.77 12.57 -6.07
N PRO A 165 9.42 13.78 -5.60
CA PRO A 165 10.34 14.92 -5.69
C PRO A 165 11.49 14.87 -4.70
N ALA A 166 11.65 13.79 -3.92
CA ALA A 166 12.61 13.66 -2.82
C ALA A 166 12.44 14.71 -1.70
N GLU A 167 11.29 15.36 -1.64
CA GLU A 167 10.94 16.35 -0.61
C GLU A 167 10.60 15.68 0.72
N GLN A 168 10.07 14.45 0.70
CA GLN A 168 9.68 13.63 1.85
C GLN A 168 8.78 14.36 2.87
N ILE A 169 8.05 15.37 2.41
CA ILE A 169 7.17 16.21 3.25
C ILE A 169 6.15 15.36 3.99
N GLY A 170 5.57 14.34 3.32
CA GLY A 170 4.58 13.47 3.91
C GLY A 170 5.10 12.71 5.11
N ILE A 171 6.21 11.98 4.96
CA ILE A 171 6.76 11.15 6.05
C ILE A 171 7.31 12.01 7.20
N ILE A 172 7.98 13.13 6.90
CA ILE A 172 8.47 14.07 7.92
C ILE A 172 7.29 14.65 8.69
N GLY A 173 6.23 15.07 7.99
CA GLY A 173 5.01 15.58 8.61
C GLY A 173 4.35 14.60 9.58
N LEU A 174 4.29 13.32 9.20
CA LEU A 174 3.77 12.27 10.06
C LEU A 174 4.63 12.06 11.32
N ILE A 175 5.94 11.83 11.14
CA ILE A 175 6.85 11.45 12.23
C ILE A 175 7.06 12.61 13.20
N ASP A 176 7.30 13.81 12.69
CA ASP A 176 7.68 14.95 13.52
C ASP A 176 6.47 15.66 14.14
N ASN A 177 5.28 15.52 13.56
CA ASN A 177 4.13 16.27 14.01
C ASN A 177 2.92 15.42 14.39
N GLU A 178 2.42 14.56 13.48
CA GLU A 178 1.15 13.88 13.73
C GLU A 178 1.27 12.72 14.72
N PHE A 179 2.31 11.91 14.64
CA PHE A 179 2.51 10.81 15.58
C PHE A 179 2.68 11.30 17.02
N PRO A 180 3.54 12.31 17.31
CA PRO A 180 3.62 12.88 18.65
C PRO A 180 2.30 13.44 19.17
N LYS A 181 1.54 14.17 18.35
CA LYS A 181 0.22 14.72 18.74
C LYS A 181 -0.79 13.64 19.10
N ARG A 182 -0.70 12.48 18.44
CA ARG A 182 -1.61 11.34 18.65
C ARG A 182 -1.09 10.35 19.69
N GLY A 183 0.11 10.56 20.21
CA GLY A 183 0.75 9.62 21.11
C GLY A 183 1.13 8.30 20.44
N LEU A 184 1.28 8.30 19.12
CA LEU A 184 1.68 7.14 18.34
C LEU A 184 3.19 6.91 18.40
N HIS A 185 3.59 5.65 18.47
CA HIS A 185 4.96 5.20 18.46
C HIS A 185 5.15 4.12 17.40
N VAL A 186 6.34 4.04 16.82
CA VAL A 186 6.71 3.05 15.81
C VAL A 186 8.06 2.44 16.21
N ASP A 187 8.10 1.12 16.35
CA ASP A 187 9.31 0.37 16.72
C ASP A 187 10.11 -0.06 15.48
N GLY A 188 9.45 -0.18 14.34
CA GLY A 188 10.09 -0.54 13.08
C GLY A 188 9.27 -0.15 11.87
N VAL A 189 9.95 0.09 10.75
CA VAL A 189 9.33 0.47 9.47
C VAL A 189 9.74 -0.51 8.38
N VAL A 190 8.76 -0.90 7.56
CA VAL A 190 8.99 -1.64 6.31
C VAL A 190 8.54 -0.74 5.17
N SER A 191 9.48 -0.27 4.34
CA SER A 191 9.18 0.51 3.15
C SER A 191 8.87 -0.41 1.97
N CYS A 192 7.86 -0.03 1.20
CA CYS A 192 7.42 -0.76 0.02
C CYS A 192 7.89 -0.03 -1.23
N GLU A 193 9.08 -0.40 -1.70
CA GLU A 193 9.70 0.19 -2.88
C GLU A 193 9.98 -0.85 -3.95
N ALA A 194 10.04 -0.40 -5.21
CA ALA A 194 10.33 -1.25 -6.36
C ALA A 194 11.82 -1.63 -6.39
N THR A 195 12.18 -2.80 -5.91
CA THR A 195 13.57 -3.27 -5.80
C THR A 195 13.96 -4.26 -6.91
N ALA A 196 13.01 -4.67 -7.78
CA ALA A 196 13.18 -5.78 -8.73
C ALA A 196 13.74 -7.06 -8.06
N LEU A 197 13.38 -7.29 -6.78
CA LEU A 197 13.85 -8.39 -5.93
C LEU A 197 15.39 -8.42 -5.74
N LYS A 198 16.05 -7.29 -5.94
CA LYS A 198 17.51 -7.15 -5.73
C LYS A 198 17.75 -6.14 -4.61
N ILE A 199 18.53 -6.56 -3.65
CA ILE A 199 19.01 -5.74 -2.52
C ILE A 199 20.50 -5.49 -2.72
#